data_6323b47fceb496cfc9acd2e5b4e9d233
#
_entry.id   6323b47fceb496cfc9acd2e5b4e9d233
#
_cell.length_a   1.000
_cell.length_b   1.000
_cell.length_c   1.000
_cell.angle_alpha   90.00
_cell.angle_beta   90.00
_cell.angle_gamma   90.00
#
_symmetry.space_group_name_H-M   'P 1'
#
loop_
_entity.id
_entity.type
_entity.pdbx_description
1 polymer ?
#
loop_
_entity_poly.entity_id
_entity_poly.type
_entity_poly.pdbx_seq_one_letter_code
_entity_poly.pdbx_strand_id
1 'polypeptide(L)' 'MEEKANTIEGYRLHETDTGSADVQVALLTERINHLTEHLKSNKKDHASRRGLLMMVGRRRRLLDYVHRNDANRYLSLIHI' A
#
# COMPACT_ATOMS: atom_id res chain seq x y z
N MET A 1 0.03 -12.58 11.82
CA MET A 1 -0.17 -12.11 11.74
C MET A 1 -0.42 -11.76 12.33
N GLU A 2 -0.17 -11.72 12.33
CA GLU A 2 -0.34 -11.11 12.54
C GLU A 2 0.29 -10.69 12.90
N GLU A 3 1.09 -10.81 12.91
CA GLU A 3 1.64 -10.15 13.09
C GLU A 3 1.91 -9.41 12.65
N LYS A 4 1.92 -9.40 11.85
CA LYS A 4 1.96 -8.50 11.38
C LYS A 4 1.23 -7.82 11.21
N ALA A 5 0.72 -8.46 10.79
CA ALA A 5 -0.26 -7.64 10.74
C ALA A 5 -0.11 -6.75 11.75
N ASN A 6 0.17 -7.21 12.48
CA ASN A 6 0.38 -6.47 13.48
C ASN A 6 1.43 -5.60 13.25
N THR A 7 2.25 -6.02 12.56
CA THR A 7 3.28 -5.26 12.25
C THR A 7 2.78 -4.04 11.75
N ILE A 8 2.05 -4.08 10.74
CA ILE A 8 1.53 -2.97 10.15
C ILE A 8 0.76 -2.26 11.10
N GLU A 9 0.08 -2.92 11.91
CA GLU A 9 -0.66 -2.29 12.81
C GLU A 9 0.15 -1.54 13.70
N GLY A 10 1.16 -2.08 14.18
CA GLY A 10 2.02 -1.40 15.06
C GLY A 10 2.47 -0.16 14.44
N TYR A 11 2.69 -0.17 13.18
CA TYR A 11 3.14 0.94 12.58
C TYR A 11 2.20 1.97 12.64
N ARG A 12 1.03 1.64 12.46
CA ARG A 12 0.10 2.54 12.38
C ARG A 12 0.16 3.47 13.46
N LEU A 13 0.62 3.11 14.52
CA LEU A 13 0.67 3.96 15.60
C LEU A 13 1.60 5.05 15.38
N HIS A 14 2.49 4.87 14.53
CA HIS A 14 3.47 5.84 14.35
C HIS A 14 3.48 6.41 13.04
N GLU A 15 2.40 6.51 12.52
CA GLU A 15 2.31 6.97 11.26
C GLU A 15 2.85 8.26 11.10
N THR A 16 3.05 8.96 12.08
CA THR A 16 3.57 10.27 11.91
C THR A 16 4.97 10.18 11.43
N ASP A 17 5.55 9.01 11.50
CA ASP A 17 6.88 8.85 11.07
C ASP A 17 6.91 8.96 9.59
N THR A 18 7.64 9.86 9.02
CA THR A 18 7.66 10.05 7.62
C THR A 18 8.20 8.86 6.89
N GLY A 19 9.07 8.14 7.48
CA GLY A 19 9.60 6.97 6.83
C GLY A 19 8.54 5.98 6.55
N SER A 20 7.47 6.01 7.32
CA SER A 20 6.46 5.04 7.14
C SER A 20 5.72 5.16 5.84
N ALA A 21 5.61 6.34 5.26
CA ALA A 21 4.90 6.47 4.00
C ALA A 21 5.61 5.71 2.90
N ASP A 22 6.94 5.77 2.84
CA ASP A 22 7.70 5.08 1.83
C ASP A 22 7.55 3.57 2.03
N VAL A 23 7.65 3.12 3.24
CA VAL A 23 7.56 1.71 3.54
C VAL A 23 6.15 1.22 3.20
N GLN A 24 5.12 1.99 3.55
CA GLN A 24 3.77 1.60 3.28
C GLN A 24 3.49 1.53 1.79
N VAL A 25 4.00 2.47 1.00
CA VAL A 25 3.81 2.44 -0.44
C VAL A 25 4.48 1.19 -1.02
N ALA A 26 5.67 0.88 -0.56
CA ALA A 26 6.39 -0.29 -1.06
C ALA A 26 5.63 -1.58 -0.73
N LEU A 27 5.16 -1.70 0.51
CA LEU A 27 4.45 -2.89 0.92
C LEU A 27 3.12 -3.02 0.19
N LEU A 28 2.41 -1.90 0.00
CA LEU A 28 1.15 -1.95 -0.69
C LEU A 28 1.35 -2.31 -2.15
N THR A 29 2.41 -1.80 -2.76
CA THR A 29 2.71 -2.10 -4.15
C THR A 29 2.95 -3.61 -4.31
N GLU A 30 3.70 -4.18 -3.40
CA GLU A 30 3.99 -5.59 -3.44
C GLU A 30 2.71 -6.41 -3.28
N ARG A 31 1.85 -6.05 -2.35
CA ARG A 31 0.63 -6.77 -2.12
C ARG A 31 -0.36 -6.59 -3.28
N ILE A 32 -0.40 -5.40 -3.86
CA ILE A 32 -1.26 -5.13 -5.00
C ILE A 32 -0.84 -6.03 -6.15
N ASN A 33 0.46 -6.13 -6.41
CA ASN A 33 0.95 -6.96 -7.49
C ASN A 33 0.63 -8.44 -7.24
N HIS A 34 0.78 -8.86 -6.00
CA HIS A 34 0.51 -10.24 -5.62
C HIS A 34 -0.97 -10.58 -5.82
N LEU A 35 -1.87 -9.70 -5.40
CA LEU A 35 -3.28 -9.95 -5.56
C LEU A 35 -3.71 -9.83 -7.01
N THR A 36 -3.08 -8.96 -7.77
CA THR A 36 -3.40 -8.82 -9.18
C THR A 36 -3.09 -10.15 -9.88
N GLU A 37 -1.95 -10.75 -9.53
CA GLU A 37 -1.58 -12.01 -10.13
C GLU A 37 -2.56 -13.10 -9.70
N HIS A 38 -2.95 -13.10 -8.43
CA HIS A 38 -3.89 -14.06 -7.91
C HIS A 38 -5.23 -13.97 -8.64
N LEU A 39 -5.68 -12.76 -8.93
CA LEU A 39 -6.97 -12.57 -9.56
C LEU A 39 -6.97 -12.95 -11.04
N LYS A 40 -5.81 -13.09 -11.65
CA LYS A 40 -5.76 -13.53 -13.03
C LYS A 40 -6.26 -14.98 -13.13
N SER A 41 -5.99 -15.77 -12.09
CA SER A 41 -6.42 -17.16 -12.09
C SER A 41 -7.68 -17.35 -11.29
N ASN A 42 -8.07 -16.40 -10.48
CA ASN A 42 -9.22 -16.55 -9.61
C ASN A 42 -10.16 -15.36 -9.79
N LYS A 43 -10.71 -15.25 -10.97
CA LYS A 43 -11.50 -14.09 -11.34
C LYS A 43 -12.75 -13.85 -10.54
N LYS A 44 -13.25 -14.88 -9.91
CA LYS A 44 -14.46 -14.73 -9.10
C LYS A 44 -14.19 -14.56 -7.62
N ASP A 45 -12.96 -14.36 -7.26
CA ASP A 45 -12.62 -14.15 -5.86
C ASP A 45 -12.95 -12.71 -5.50
N HIS A 46 -14.20 -12.47 -5.14
CA HIS A 46 -14.67 -11.11 -4.90
C HIS A 46 -14.05 -10.48 -3.65
N ALA A 47 -13.74 -11.29 -2.67
CA ALA A 47 -13.13 -10.76 -1.46
C ALA A 47 -11.74 -10.22 -1.76
N SER A 48 -10.95 -10.95 -2.56
CA SER A 48 -9.62 -10.49 -2.92
C SER A 48 -9.71 -9.26 -3.81
N ARG A 49 -10.72 -9.19 -4.68
CA ARG A 49 -10.87 -8.04 -5.54
C ARG A 49 -11.19 -6.80 -4.70
N ARG A 50 -12.02 -6.95 -3.68
CA ARG A 50 -12.35 -5.85 -2.81
C ARG A 50 -11.12 -5.40 -2.05
N GLY A 51 -10.33 -6.36 -1.55
CA GLY A 51 -9.09 -6.06 -0.86
C GLY A 51 -8.11 -5.31 -1.75
N LEU A 52 -8.03 -5.71 -3.02
CA LEU A 52 -7.15 -5.07 -3.97
C LEU A 52 -7.57 -3.61 -4.14
N LEU A 53 -8.85 -3.35 -4.32
CA LEU A 53 -9.32 -1.99 -4.51
C LEU A 53 -9.05 -1.13 -3.28
N MET A 54 -9.17 -1.70 -2.10
CA MET A 54 -8.89 -0.96 -0.88
C MET A 54 -7.41 -0.60 -0.80
N MET A 55 -6.54 -1.51 -1.21
CA MET A 55 -5.11 -1.26 -1.17
C MET A 55 -4.70 -0.23 -2.22
N VAL A 56 -5.32 -0.27 -3.37
CA VAL A 56 -5.04 0.70 -4.43
C VAL A 56 -5.45 2.09 -3.95
N GLY A 57 -6.60 2.18 -3.27
CA GLY A 57 -7.07 3.44 -2.73
C GLY A 57 -6.14 3.97 -1.66
N ARG A 58 -5.63 3.09 -0.79
CA ARG A 58 -4.74 3.50 0.27
C ARG A 58 -3.41 3.97 -0.32
N ARG A 59 -2.90 3.27 -1.33
CA ARG A 59 -1.64 3.63 -1.97
C ARG A 59 -1.79 5.01 -2.60
N ARG A 60 -2.91 5.27 -3.23
CA ARG A 60 -3.13 6.55 -3.86
C ARG A 60 -3.14 7.67 -2.81
N ARG A 61 -3.80 7.47 -1.69
CA ARG A 61 -3.85 8.48 -0.65
C ARG A 61 -2.47 8.78 -0.06
N LEU A 62 -1.65 7.73 0.07
CA LEU A 62 -0.30 7.92 0.60
C LEU A 62 0.54 8.70 -0.41
N LEU A 63 0.40 8.38 -1.69
CA LEU A 63 1.13 9.08 -2.71
C LEU A 63 0.69 10.53 -2.82
N ASP A 64 -0.59 10.80 -2.65
CA ASP A 64 -1.10 12.16 -2.70
C ASP A 64 -0.53 12.96 -1.51
N TYR A 65 -0.44 12.32 -0.37
CA TYR A 65 0.11 12.95 0.82
C TYR A 65 1.57 13.32 0.59
N VAL A 66 2.36 12.40 0.05
CA VAL A 66 3.76 12.62 -0.20
C VAL A 66 3.93 13.72 -1.26
N HIS A 67 3.07 13.71 -2.25
CA HIS A 67 3.17 14.69 -3.33
C HIS A 67 2.95 16.09 -2.79
N ARG A 68 2.02 16.25 -1.87
CA ARG A 68 1.75 17.56 -1.28
C ARG A 68 2.88 18.03 -0.39
N ASN A 69 3.61 17.12 0.21
CA ASN A 69 4.65 17.46 1.16
C ASN A 69 6.07 17.43 0.59
N ASP A 70 6.30 16.61 -0.42
CA ASP A 70 7.64 16.49 -0.99
C ASP A 70 7.51 15.93 -2.40
N ALA A 71 7.49 16.80 -3.39
CA ALA A 71 7.31 16.40 -4.77
C ALA A 71 8.42 15.49 -5.30
N ASN A 72 9.64 15.69 -4.85
CA ASN A 72 10.74 14.87 -5.32
C ASN A 72 10.61 13.45 -4.82
N ARG A 73 10.17 13.30 -3.57
CA ARG A 73 10.02 12.00 -2.99
C ARG A 73 8.86 11.28 -3.69
N TYR A 74 7.81 12.04 -4.05
CA TYR A 74 6.67 11.48 -4.75
C TYR A 74 7.15 10.88 -6.07
N LEU A 75 8.00 11.60 -6.82
CA LEU A 75 8.49 11.12 -8.09
C LEU A 75 9.28 9.82 -7.93
N SER A 76 9.97 9.65 -6.84
CA SER A 76 10.71 8.43 -6.59
C SER A 76 9.74 7.29 -6.30
N LEU A 77 8.70 7.55 -5.54
CA LEU A 77 7.78 6.51 -5.13
C LEU A 77 6.87 6.01 -6.24
N ILE A 78 6.50 6.85 -7.18
CA ILE A 78 5.61 6.40 -8.23
C ILE A 78 6.29 5.41 -9.16
N HIS A 79 7.59 5.30 -9.09
CA HIS A 79 8.28 4.34 -9.91
C HIS A 79 8.36 2.95 -9.24
N ILE A 80 7.85 2.79 -8.08
CA ILE A 80 7.85 1.51 -7.39
C ILE A 80 6.75 0.54 -7.90
#